data_1bb91a816e54807ac6d87343719e8364
#
_entry.id   1bb91a816e54807ac6d87343719e8364
#
_cell.length_a   1.000
_cell.length_b   1.000
_cell.length_c   1.000
_cell.angle_alpha   90.00
_cell.angle_beta   90.00
_cell.angle_gamma   90.00
#
_symmetry.space_group_name_H-M   'P 1'
#
loop_
_entity.id
_entity.type
_entity.pdbx_description
1 polymer ?
#
loop_
_entity_poly.entity_id
_entity_poly.type
_entity_poly.pdbx_seq_one_letter_code
_entity_poly.pdbx_strand_id
1 'polypeptide(L)'
;MHGPAPVPVSPPPLQTAELADAVRQLRRGTALVVGDAMLDRYVFGRVERISPEAPVPVLAVEREVALPGGAGNVVRNLTALGTAVAFVSVVGDDQAGSDLTGLIGGQPKVEPWLLVQGGRATTTKTRFMAAGQQLLRADHEQTAPIHPRLAERLVRIAADAVAATAVMVLSDYRKGVLAGETPAQLIAAARSAGRKVVVDSKGGGHARFAGADLIIASAQELGEATGLPAVTPEEVAAAAQALRATHGFGAVMTLRGEAGLTLLAEEEGAGETALHLPSDVVEVLDPSGADDAVVAVTAAGLAAGLALPVAARLAALAAGIVMGKTGISVVREDEFLEVLQPGRMARRKLVSRAAAVERVERWRRAGWRVGFLDAAALSLAPGLPGQARAWCDRLILALPEAEGRAEALAELPDVDLVVQFAGENPLELIRLLRPDVLVQDPIRAPETVAGGEVVQEWGGEIRRPRPEAKPAA
;
A
#
# COMPACT_ATOMS: atom_id res chain seq x y z
N MET A 1 43.16 -12.09 -17.66
CA MET A 1 41.87 -12.13 -16.93
C MET A 1 40.99 -11.06 -17.55
N HIS A 2 40.07 -11.45 -18.44
CA HIS A 2 39.08 -10.51 -19.01
C HIS A 2 38.01 -10.31 -17.93
N GLY A 3 37.86 -9.07 -17.45
CA GLY A 3 36.71 -8.72 -16.62
C GLY A 3 35.40 -8.99 -17.37
N PRO A 4 34.29 -9.20 -16.65
CA PRO A 4 33.00 -9.41 -17.27
C PRO A 4 32.66 -8.23 -18.15
N ALA A 5 32.11 -8.50 -19.34
CA ALA A 5 31.69 -7.47 -20.28
C ALA A 5 30.62 -6.57 -19.62
N PRO A 6 30.63 -5.26 -19.88
CA PRO A 6 29.64 -4.37 -19.31
C PRO A 6 28.23 -4.81 -19.71
N VAL A 7 27.35 -4.99 -18.72
CA VAL A 7 25.96 -5.35 -18.91
C VAL A 7 25.25 -4.18 -19.60
N PRO A 8 24.58 -4.38 -20.74
CA PRO A 8 23.92 -3.29 -21.45
C PRO A 8 22.81 -2.63 -20.62
N VAL A 9 22.72 -1.32 -20.72
CA VAL A 9 21.80 -0.48 -19.96
C VAL A 9 20.51 -0.25 -20.75
N SER A 10 19.42 -0.61 -20.14
CA SER A 10 17.99 -0.24 -20.24
C SER A 10 17.31 -0.04 -21.60
N PRO A 11 16.11 -0.65 -21.76
CA PRO A 11 15.15 -0.26 -22.77
C PRO A 11 14.62 1.17 -22.52
N PRO A 12 14.09 1.86 -23.58
CA PRO A 12 13.59 3.21 -23.46
C PRO A 12 12.48 3.32 -22.41
N PRO A 13 12.31 4.49 -21.75
CA PRO A 13 11.27 4.68 -20.75
C PRO A 13 9.89 4.44 -21.39
N LEU A 14 9.08 3.58 -20.76
CA LEU A 14 7.67 3.41 -21.12
C LEU A 14 6.96 4.75 -20.98
N GLN A 15 6.02 5.04 -21.88
CA GLN A 15 5.21 6.24 -21.76
C GLN A 15 4.31 6.16 -20.52
N THR A 16 4.08 7.27 -19.88
CA THR A 16 3.26 7.39 -18.67
C THR A 16 1.84 6.80 -18.85
N ALA A 17 1.30 6.89 -20.06
CA ALA A 17 0.01 6.31 -20.42
C ALA A 17 0.00 4.77 -20.37
N GLU A 18 1.08 4.13 -20.84
CA GLU A 18 1.25 2.67 -20.82
C GLU A 18 1.34 2.14 -19.40
N LEU A 19 2.08 2.84 -18.52
CA LEU A 19 2.16 2.50 -17.10
C LEU A 19 0.80 2.66 -16.41
N ALA A 20 0.05 3.71 -16.72
CA ALA A 20 -1.30 3.91 -16.17
C ALA A 20 -2.29 2.81 -16.60
N ASP A 21 -2.16 2.29 -17.83
CA ASP A 21 -2.96 1.16 -18.29
C ASP A 21 -2.51 -0.15 -17.65
N ALA A 22 -1.22 -0.34 -17.43
CA ALA A 22 -0.67 -1.46 -16.69
C ALA A 22 -1.19 -1.49 -15.24
N VAL A 23 -1.24 -0.34 -14.53
CA VAL A 23 -1.83 -0.23 -13.18
C VAL A 23 -3.27 -0.75 -13.16
N ARG A 24 -4.10 -0.39 -14.14
CA ARG A 24 -5.50 -0.84 -14.20
C ARG A 24 -5.65 -2.35 -14.44
N GLN A 25 -4.61 -3.01 -14.98
CA GLN A 25 -4.62 -4.45 -15.20
C GLN A 25 -4.33 -5.24 -13.91
N LEU A 26 -3.66 -4.67 -12.91
CA LEU A 26 -3.26 -5.36 -11.66
C LEU A 26 -4.44 -6.04 -10.97
N ARG A 27 -5.63 -5.43 -10.99
CA ARG A 27 -6.88 -5.96 -10.40
C ARG A 27 -7.38 -7.26 -11.01
N ARG A 28 -6.84 -7.70 -12.17
CA ARG A 28 -7.21 -8.92 -12.88
C ARG A 28 -6.38 -10.12 -12.42
N GLY A 29 -5.29 -9.85 -11.70
CA GLY A 29 -4.38 -10.88 -11.22
C GLY A 29 -4.99 -11.78 -10.14
N THR A 30 -4.43 -12.98 -10.04
CA THR A 30 -4.69 -13.91 -8.93
C THR A 30 -3.35 -14.38 -8.38
N ALA A 31 -3.15 -14.33 -7.07
CA ALA A 31 -1.89 -14.70 -6.44
C ALA A 31 -2.12 -15.72 -5.32
N LEU A 32 -1.20 -16.68 -5.20
CA LEU A 32 -1.04 -17.50 -4.01
C LEU A 32 0.11 -16.92 -3.19
N VAL A 33 -0.15 -16.55 -1.96
CA VAL A 33 0.89 -16.09 -1.01
C VAL A 33 1.10 -17.17 0.03
N VAL A 34 2.34 -17.61 0.22
CA VAL A 34 2.75 -18.55 1.28
C VAL A 34 3.89 -17.93 2.05
N GLY A 35 3.81 -17.87 3.38
CA GLY A 35 4.89 -17.28 4.15
C GLY A 35 4.54 -17.00 5.61
N ASP A 36 5.44 -16.26 6.27
CA ASP A 36 5.35 -15.93 7.68
C ASP A 36 4.37 -14.76 7.90
N ALA A 37 3.19 -15.07 8.41
CA ALA A 37 2.24 -14.07 8.87
C ALA A 37 2.61 -13.57 10.27
N MET A 38 2.41 -12.28 10.52
CA MET A 38 2.62 -11.66 11.83
C MET A 38 1.61 -10.57 12.11
N LEU A 39 1.47 -10.19 13.38
CA LEU A 39 0.59 -9.12 13.82
C LEU A 39 1.42 -7.90 14.18
N ASP A 40 1.29 -6.82 13.41
CA ASP A 40 1.86 -5.53 13.73
C ASP A 40 0.86 -4.74 14.59
N ARG A 41 1.27 -4.35 15.80
CA ARG A 41 0.48 -3.54 16.72
C ARG A 41 1.11 -2.16 16.89
N TYR A 42 0.31 -1.13 16.79
CA TYR A 42 0.69 0.25 17.08
C TYR A 42 -0.09 0.74 18.29
N VAL A 43 0.62 1.10 19.34
CA VAL A 43 0.07 1.66 20.58
C VAL A 43 0.41 3.14 20.60
N PHE A 44 -0.58 3.98 20.33
CA PHE A 44 -0.44 5.43 20.32
C PHE A 44 -0.83 6.01 21.67
N GLY A 45 -0.06 6.99 22.13
CA GLY A 45 -0.37 7.68 23.38
C GLY A 45 0.46 8.93 23.58
N ARG A 46 0.38 9.49 24.79
CA ARG A 46 1.14 10.66 25.21
C ARG A 46 2.11 10.30 26.31
N VAL A 47 3.28 10.95 26.28
CA VAL A 47 4.30 10.88 27.34
C VAL A 47 4.36 12.24 28.01
N GLU A 48 3.84 12.33 29.24
CA GLU A 48 3.77 13.56 30.02
C GLU A 48 4.59 13.48 31.30
N ARG A 49 5.04 12.29 31.69
CA ARG A 49 5.80 12.07 32.93
C ARG A 49 6.80 10.93 32.82
N ILE A 50 7.79 10.97 33.70
CA ILE A 50 8.71 9.87 33.96
C ILE A 50 8.12 9.00 35.09
N SER A 51 8.32 7.69 35.01
CA SER A 51 7.88 6.76 36.07
C SER A 51 8.59 7.06 37.40
N PRO A 52 7.88 7.01 38.53
CA PRO A 52 8.52 7.07 39.84
C PRO A 52 9.30 5.78 40.19
N GLU A 53 9.06 4.67 39.49
CA GLU A 53 9.67 3.36 39.74
C GLU A 53 11.02 3.22 39.01
N ALA A 54 11.21 3.90 37.87
CA ALA A 54 12.41 3.83 37.06
C ALA A 54 12.50 5.06 36.13
N PRO A 55 13.70 5.45 35.64
CA PRO A 55 13.86 6.60 34.74
C PRO A 55 13.41 6.28 33.32
N VAL A 56 12.15 5.88 33.17
CA VAL A 56 11.52 5.53 31.89
C VAL A 56 10.25 6.38 31.67
N PRO A 57 9.93 6.75 30.43
CA PRO A 57 8.70 7.47 30.13
C PRO A 57 7.46 6.61 30.39
N VAL A 58 6.39 7.24 30.89
CA VAL A 58 5.06 6.60 31.02
C VAL A 58 4.23 6.99 29.80
N LEU A 59 3.89 6.02 28.98
CA LEU A 59 2.98 6.19 27.85
C LEU A 59 1.53 6.06 28.31
N ALA A 60 0.78 7.15 28.31
CA ALA A 60 -0.66 7.11 28.51
C ALA A 60 -1.32 6.72 27.18
N VAL A 61 -1.78 5.45 27.09
CA VAL A 61 -2.34 4.89 25.87
C VAL A 61 -3.69 5.53 25.53
N GLU A 62 -3.83 5.99 24.29
CA GLU A 62 -5.04 6.61 23.75
C GLU A 62 -5.72 5.75 22.69
N ARG A 63 -4.93 5.03 21.89
CA ARG A 63 -5.44 4.25 20.76
C ARG A 63 -4.51 3.10 20.43
N GLU A 64 -5.09 1.96 20.06
CA GLU A 64 -4.35 0.84 19.50
C GLU A 64 -4.86 0.50 18.10
N VAL A 65 -3.94 0.10 17.22
CA VAL A 65 -4.24 -0.37 15.86
C VAL A 65 -3.46 -1.64 15.63
N ALA A 66 -4.13 -2.67 15.12
CA ALA A 66 -3.52 -3.93 14.73
C ALA A 66 -3.66 -4.14 13.22
N LEU A 67 -2.59 -4.58 12.57
CA LEU A 67 -2.52 -4.79 11.12
C LEU A 67 -1.81 -6.10 10.81
N PRO A 68 -2.21 -6.82 9.74
CA PRO A 68 -1.42 -7.93 9.23
C PRO A 68 -0.06 -7.45 8.72
N GLY A 69 1.02 -8.02 9.23
CA GLY A 69 2.41 -7.77 8.86
C GLY A 69 3.07 -8.97 8.17
N GLY A 70 4.31 -8.80 7.71
CA GLY A 70 5.02 -9.80 6.95
C GLY A 70 4.27 -10.25 5.71
N ALA A 71 4.15 -11.56 5.46
CA ALA A 71 3.36 -12.10 4.36
C ALA A 71 1.91 -11.55 4.36
N GLY A 72 1.34 -11.23 5.53
CA GLY A 72 0.03 -10.58 5.65
C GLY A 72 0.01 -9.15 5.10
N ASN A 73 1.12 -8.42 5.15
CA ASN A 73 1.21 -7.09 4.53
C ASN A 73 1.33 -7.17 3.01
N VAL A 74 2.01 -8.19 2.48
CA VAL A 74 1.98 -8.48 1.03
C VAL A 74 0.54 -8.74 0.57
N VAL A 75 -0.25 -9.54 1.33
CA VAL A 75 -1.68 -9.78 1.05
C VAL A 75 -2.47 -8.48 1.05
N ARG A 76 -2.28 -7.60 2.04
CA ARG A 76 -2.94 -6.28 2.11
C ARG A 76 -2.67 -5.42 0.88
N ASN A 77 -1.41 -5.37 0.44
CA ASN A 77 -1.02 -4.61 -0.77
C ASN A 77 -1.67 -5.21 -2.03
N LEU A 78 -1.64 -6.53 -2.22
CA LEU A 78 -2.28 -7.21 -3.34
C LEU A 78 -3.79 -6.91 -3.41
N THR A 79 -4.48 -7.00 -2.27
CA THR A 79 -5.93 -6.75 -2.21
C THR A 79 -6.28 -5.28 -2.39
N ALA A 80 -5.43 -4.35 -1.92
CA ALA A 80 -5.59 -2.92 -2.16
C ALA A 80 -5.51 -2.55 -3.66
N LEU A 81 -4.74 -3.34 -4.44
CA LEU A 81 -4.67 -3.25 -5.91
C LEU A 81 -5.81 -4.01 -6.62
N GLY A 82 -6.67 -4.69 -5.86
CA GLY A 82 -7.79 -5.45 -6.38
C GLY A 82 -7.45 -6.86 -6.87
N THR A 83 -6.22 -7.34 -6.67
CA THR A 83 -5.78 -8.72 -6.97
C THR A 83 -6.48 -9.70 -6.00
N ALA A 84 -6.96 -10.83 -6.50
CA ALA A 84 -7.49 -11.89 -5.64
C ALA A 84 -6.34 -12.75 -5.08
N VAL A 85 -6.46 -13.14 -3.79
CA VAL A 85 -5.35 -13.79 -3.07
C VAL A 85 -5.83 -15.05 -2.36
N ALA A 86 -5.17 -16.20 -2.61
CA ALA A 86 -5.15 -17.33 -1.71
C ALA A 86 -3.97 -17.16 -0.75
N PHE A 87 -4.21 -17.21 0.55
CA PHE A 87 -3.15 -16.98 1.55
C PHE A 87 -2.97 -18.19 2.46
N VAL A 88 -1.79 -18.78 2.46
CA VAL A 88 -1.45 -19.96 3.27
C VAL A 88 -0.34 -19.61 4.25
N SER A 89 -0.61 -19.78 5.55
CA SER A 89 0.36 -19.51 6.62
C SER A 89 0.08 -20.35 7.86
N VAL A 90 0.89 -20.15 8.90
CA VAL A 90 0.72 -20.80 10.21
C VAL A 90 0.71 -19.74 11.30
N VAL A 91 -0.25 -19.83 12.21
CA VAL A 91 -0.39 -19.00 13.41
C VAL A 91 -0.34 -19.85 14.68
N GLY A 92 -0.16 -19.23 15.81
CA GLY A 92 -0.26 -19.88 17.11
C GLY A 92 -1.72 -20.08 17.55
N ASP A 93 -1.90 -20.90 18.60
CA ASP A 93 -3.17 -21.05 19.31
C ASP A 93 -3.25 -20.00 20.45
N ASP A 94 -3.19 -18.72 20.04
CA ASP A 94 -3.19 -17.57 20.94
C ASP A 94 -4.11 -16.44 20.42
N GLN A 95 -4.33 -15.42 21.26
CA GLN A 95 -5.19 -14.28 20.88
C GLN A 95 -4.65 -13.54 19.65
N ALA A 96 -3.33 -13.41 19.52
CA ALA A 96 -2.72 -12.75 18.35
C ALA A 96 -3.00 -13.55 17.06
N GLY A 97 -3.01 -14.88 17.11
CA GLY A 97 -3.38 -15.73 15.97
C GLY A 97 -4.85 -15.57 15.59
N SER A 98 -5.74 -15.46 16.58
CA SER A 98 -7.16 -15.21 16.36
C SER A 98 -7.39 -13.83 15.75
N ASP A 99 -6.76 -12.78 16.30
CA ASP A 99 -6.84 -11.40 15.80
C ASP A 99 -6.37 -11.32 14.35
N LEU A 100 -5.19 -11.92 14.05
CA LEU A 100 -4.62 -11.95 12.70
C LEU A 100 -5.52 -12.68 11.72
N THR A 101 -6.10 -13.81 12.13
CA THR A 101 -7.05 -14.58 11.31
C THR A 101 -8.29 -13.73 10.96
N GLY A 102 -8.84 -13.01 11.94
CA GLY A 102 -9.95 -12.10 11.74
C GLY A 102 -9.61 -10.94 10.78
N LEU A 103 -8.44 -10.33 10.96
CA LEU A 103 -7.95 -9.23 10.10
C LEU A 103 -7.71 -9.68 8.64
N ILE A 104 -7.16 -10.85 8.44
CA ILE A 104 -6.95 -11.42 7.09
C ILE A 104 -8.29 -11.82 6.46
N GLY A 105 -9.17 -12.49 7.22
CA GLY A 105 -10.50 -12.88 6.73
C GLY A 105 -11.40 -11.69 6.37
N GLY A 106 -11.17 -10.53 6.99
CA GLY A 106 -11.86 -9.27 6.67
C GLY A 106 -11.33 -8.56 5.41
N GLN A 107 -10.22 -9.01 4.81
CA GLN A 107 -9.73 -8.41 3.56
C GLN A 107 -10.60 -8.81 2.37
N PRO A 108 -10.88 -7.89 1.43
CA PRO A 108 -11.63 -8.23 0.23
C PRO A 108 -10.84 -9.19 -0.67
N LYS A 109 -11.52 -10.15 -1.31
CA LYS A 109 -10.94 -11.10 -2.27
C LYS A 109 -9.80 -11.96 -1.71
N VAL A 110 -9.78 -12.25 -0.41
CA VAL A 110 -8.82 -13.16 0.22
C VAL A 110 -9.51 -14.48 0.55
N GLU A 111 -8.85 -15.58 0.20
CA GLU A 111 -9.16 -16.92 0.67
C GLU A 111 -8.07 -17.34 1.68
N PRO A 112 -8.34 -17.28 2.99
CA PRO A 112 -7.33 -17.51 4.02
C PRO A 112 -7.26 -18.98 4.43
N TRP A 113 -6.05 -19.54 4.43
CA TRP A 113 -5.71 -20.87 4.94
C TRP A 113 -4.66 -20.73 6.05
N LEU A 114 -5.08 -20.23 7.22
CA LEU A 114 -4.23 -20.07 8.37
C LEU A 114 -4.30 -21.32 9.25
N LEU A 115 -3.24 -22.11 9.24
CA LEU A 115 -3.11 -23.32 10.03
C LEU A 115 -2.73 -22.95 11.47
N VAL A 116 -3.38 -23.55 12.46
CA VAL A 116 -3.09 -23.30 13.88
C VAL A 116 -2.10 -24.35 14.40
N GLN A 117 -1.02 -23.90 15.02
CA GLN A 117 -0.06 -24.73 15.73
C GLN A 117 -0.12 -24.50 17.23
N GLY A 118 -0.60 -25.51 17.99
CA GLY A 118 -0.58 -25.45 19.44
C GLY A 118 0.82 -25.29 20.02
N GLY A 119 0.96 -24.50 21.08
CA GLY A 119 2.24 -24.25 21.73
C GLY A 119 3.21 -23.34 20.96
N ARG A 120 2.78 -22.80 19.80
CA ARG A 120 3.52 -21.78 19.06
C ARG A 120 2.97 -20.41 19.39
N ALA A 121 3.87 -19.44 19.61
CA ALA A 121 3.47 -18.04 19.69
C ALA A 121 3.32 -17.46 18.29
N THR A 122 2.20 -16.75 18.03
CA THR A 122 2.05 -15.93 16.82
C THR A 122 3.01 -14.75 16.90
N THR A 123 3.79 -14.54 15.84
CA THR A 123 4.73 -13.42 15.79
C THR A 123 3.97 -12.09 15.89
N THR A 124 4.33 -11.28 16.89
CA THR A 124 3.74 -9.97 17.12
C THR A 124 4.83 -8.92 17.26
N LYS A 125 4.68 -7.78 16.59
CA LYS A 125 5.56 -6.62 16.67
C LYS A 125 4.77 -5.43 17.18
N THR A 126 5.01 -5.04 18.43
CA THR A 126 4.29 -3.92 19.06
C THR A 126 5.18 -2.67 19.06
N ARG A 127 4.72 -1.62 18.39
CA ARG A 127 5.37 -0.31 18.32
C ARG A 127 4.63 0.68 19.21
N PHE A 128 5.35 1.26 20.16
CA PHE A 128 4.85 2.29 21.06
C PHE A 128 5.19 3.66 20.48
N MET A 129 4.16 4.47 20.22
CA MET A 129 4.25 5.73 19.48
C MET A 129 3.78 6.89 20.35
N ALA A 130 4.56 7.97 20.42
CA ALA A 130 4.15 9.23 21.04
C ALA A 130 4.63 10.42 20.19
N ALA A 131 3.78 11.43 20.01
CA ALA A 131 4.08 12.63 19.23
C ALA A 131 4.66 12.33 17.83
N GLY A 132 4.16 11.29 17.16
CA GLY A 132 4.63 10.86 15.83
C GLY A 132 5.94 10.08 15.82
N GLN A 133 6.57 9.85 16.98
CA GLN A 133 7.84 9.12 17.10
C GLN A 133 7.66 7.74 17.71
N GLN A 134 8.45 6.78 17.24
CA GLN A 134 8.51 5.45 17.85
C GLN A 134 9.44 5.49 19.07
N LEU A 135 8.87 5.18 20.24
CA LEU A 135 9.61 5.14 21.51
C LEU A 135 10.29 3.78 21.74
N LEU A 136 9.57 2.70 21.40
CA LEU A 136 10.01 1.33 21.65
C LEU A 136 9.31 0.40 20.64
N ARG A 137 10.00 -0.71 20.29
CA ARG A 137 9.38 -1.86 19.65
C ARG A 137 9.60 -3.09 20.54
N ALA A 138 8.53 -3.78 20.86
CA ALA A 138 8.56 -5.07 21.55
C ALA A 138 8.17 -6.18 20.58
N ASP A 139 9.07 -7.14 20.36
CA ASP A 139 8.86 -8.26 19.45
C ASP A 139 8.63 -9.53 20.27
N HIS A 140 7.49 -10.20 20.04
CA HIS A 140 7.20 -11.54 20.55
C HIS A 140 7.21 -12.50 19.36
N GLU A 141 8.24 -13.34 19.24
CA GLU A 141 8.44 -14.14 18.05
C GLU A 141 9.05 -15.51 18.33
N GLN A 142 8.74 -16.45 17.46
CA GLN A 142 9.32 -17.78 17.47
C GLN A 142 9.86 -18.08 16.06
N THR A 143 11.16 -18.43 15.99
CA THR A 143 11.87 -18.68 14.73
C THR A 143 12.01 -20.19 14.40
N ALA A 144 11.63 -21.07 15.32
CA ALA A 144 11.68 -22.51 15.10
C ALA A 144 10.79 -22.91 13.90
N PRO A 145 11.22 -23.90 13.10
CA PRO A 145 10.39 -24.47 12.06
C PRO A 145 9.00 -24.89 12.57
N ILE A 146 8.01 -24.77 11.71
CA ILE A 146 6.67 -25.31 12.00
C ILE A 146 6.74 -26.84 12.11
N HIS A 147 5.73 -27.43 12.79
CA HIS A 147 5.67 -28.88 12.94
C HIS A 147 5.62 -29.58 11.57
N PRO A 148 6.38 -30.67 11.33
CA PRO A 148 6.50 -31.32 10.02
C PRO A 148 5.16 -31.68 9.37
N ARG A 149 4.19 -32.19 10.17
CA ARG A 149 2.82 -32.48 9.66
C ARG A 149 2.07 -31.24 9.17
N LEU A 150 2.34 -30.08 9.77
CA LEU A 150 1.75 -28.81 9.32
C LEU A 150 2.46 -28.33 8.05
N ALA A 151 3.77 -28.50 7.93
CA ALA A 151 4.52 -28.21 6.71
C ALA A 151 3.99 -29.04 5.52
N GLU A 152 3.82 -30.35 5.70
CA GLU A 152 3.22 -31.23 4.69
C GLU A 152 1.79 -30.81 4.30
N ARG A 153 0.97 -30.43 5.29
CA ARG A 153 -0.40 -29.94 5.05
C ARG A 153 -0.39 -28.63 4.30
N LEU A 154 0.48 -27.69 4.69
CA LEU A 154 0.69 -26.40 4.04
C LEU A 154 1.06 -26.57 2.57
N VAL A 155 2.07 -27.42 2.27
CA VAL A 155 2.49 -27.71 0.90
C VAL A 155 1.34 -28.29 0.08
N ARG A 156 0.55 -29.19 0.64
CA ARG A 156 -0.61 -29.78 -0.05
C ARG A 156 -1.66 -28.73 -0.39
N ILE A 157 -2.05 -27.87 0.58
CA ILE A 157 -2.99 -26.79 0.35
C ILE A 157 -2.47 -25.84 -0.74
N ALA A 158 -1.21 -25.46 -0.66
CA ALA A 158 -0.59 -24.58 -1.63
C ALA A 158 -0.50 -25.21 -3.03
N ALA A 159 -0.21 -26.50 -3.13
CA ALA A 159 -0.19 -27.23 -4.40
C ALA A 159 -1.59 -27.31 -5.05
N ASP A 160 -2.64 -27.46 -4.24
CA ASP A 160 -4.03 -27.44 -4.73
C ASP A 160 -4.43 -26.03 -5.20
N ALA A 161 -4.04 -25.00 -4.44
CA ALA A 161 -4.39 -23.62 -4.72
C ALA A 161 -3.64 -23.02 -5.92
N VAL A 162 -2.36 -23.44 -6.15
CA VAL A 162 -1.50 -22.83 -7.18
C VAL A 162 -2.07 -22.97 -8.58
N ALA A 163 -2.81 -24.04 -8.87
CA ALA A 163 -3.42 -24.27 -10.17
C ALA A 163 -4.46 -23.18 -10.54
N ALA A 164 -5.16 -22.63 -9.55
CA ALA A 164 -6.17 -21.59 -9.70
C ALA A 164 -5.59 -20.15 -9.66
N THR A 165 -4.28 -20.01 -9.46
CA THR A 165 -3.62 -18.70 -9.38
C THR A 165 -2.65 -18.49 -10.54
N ALA A 166 -2.27 -17.24 -10.80
CA ALA A 166 -1.35 -16.90 -11.89
C ALA A 166 0.12 -16.81 -11.43
N VAL A 167 0.34 -16.53 -10.15
CA VAL A 167 1.67 -16.38 -9.54
C VAL A 167 1.67 -16.94 -8.11
N MET A 168 2.81 -17.48 -7.68
CA MET A 168 3.06 -17.82 -6.27
C MET A 168 4.06 -16.84 -5.68
N VAL A 169 3.79 -16.33 -4.49
CA VAL A 169 4.70 -15.51 -3.68
C VAL A 169 5.12 -16.31 -2.46
N LEU A 170 6.42 -16.45 -2.23
CA LEU A 170 7.02 -17.00 -1.03
C LEU A 170 7.62 -15.84 -0.21
N SER A 171 6.96 -15.49 0.89
CA SER A 171 7.39 -14.36 1.75
C SER A 171 7.93 -14.88 3.07
N ASP A 172 9.26 -14.88 3.20
CA ASP A 172 10.00 -15.51 4.29
C ASP A 172 10.65 -14.49 5.21
N TYR A 173 10.08 -14.35 6.39
CA TYR A 173 10.58 -13.52 7.49
C TYR A 173 11.38 -14.35 8.52
N ARG A 174 11.75 -15.57 8.16
CA ARG A 174 12.50 -16.52 9.03
C ARG A 174 11.77 -16.83 10.33
N LYS A 175 10.44 -16.93 10.27
CA LYS A 175 9.60 -17.34 11.39
C LYS A 175 9.13 -18.79 11.27
N GLY A 176 9.77 -19.56 10.40
CA GLY A 176 9.72 -21.02 10.36
C GLY A 176 8.64 -21.62 9.46
N VAL A 177 7.80 -20.85 8.79
CA VAL A 177 6.80 -21.37 7.83
C VAL A 177 7.51 -21.96 6.60
N LEU A 178 8.49 -21.23 6.07
CA LEU A 178 9.27 -21.62 4.90
C LEU A 178 10.63 -22.23 5.28
N ALA A 179 10.63 -23.14 6.28
CA ALA A 179 11.83 -23.84 6.72
C ALA A 179 12.03 -25.18 6.01
N GLY A 180 13.27 -25.71 6.04
CA GLY A 180 13.62 -27.02 5.50
C GLY A 180 13.35 -27.15 4.01
N GLU A 181 12.72 -28.25 3.60
CA GLU A 181 12.38 -28.55 2.21
C GLU A 181 11.10 -27.89 1.70
N THR A 182 10.35 -27.20 2.56
CA THR A 182 9.07 -26.56 2.20
C THR A 182 9.19 -25.64 0.99
N PRO A 183 10.17 -24.73 0.88
CA PRO A 183 10.32 -23.86 -0.28
C PRO A 183 10.55 -24.63 -1.59
N ALA A 184 11.43 -25.63 -1.57
CA ALA A 184 11.74 -26.44 -2.76
C ALA A 184 10.49 -27.19 -3.26
N GLN A 185 9.68 -27.75 -2.35
CA GLN A 185 8.43 -28.44 -2.69
C GLN A 185 7.39 -27.49 -3.27
N LEU A 186 7.26 -26.27 -2.74
CA LEU A 186 6.36 -25.23 -3.25
C LEU A 186 6.78 -24.75 -4.65
N ILE A 187 8.08 -24.51 -4.87
CA ILE A 187 8.64 -24.14 -6.18
C ILE A 187 8.37 -25.24 -7.21
N ALA A 188 8.59 -26.51 -6.82
CA ALA A 188 8.30 -27.64 -7.70
C ALA A 188 6.81 -27.73 -8.06
N ALA A 189 5.89 -27.53 -7.10
CA ALA A 189 4.44 -27.50 -7.33
C ALA A 189 4.04 -26.37 -8.29
N ALA A 190 4.55 -25.14 -8.07
CA ALA A 190 4.29 -24.01 -8.93
C ALA A 190 4.78 -24.24 -10.37
N ARG A 191 6.02 -24.76 -10.51
CA ARG A 191 6.60 -25.10 -11.81
C ARG A 191 5.78 -26.16 -12.53
N SER A 192 5.32 -27.21 -11.82
CA SER A 192 4.45 -28.24 -12.40
C SER A 192 3.11 -27.69 -12.89
N ALA A 193 2.60 -26.64 -12.24
CA ALA A 193 1.40 -25.93 -12.64
C ALA A 193 1.67 -24.83 -13.69
N GLY A 194 2.92 -24.63 -14.15
CA GLY A 194 3.29 -23.57 -15.09
C GLY A 194 3.16 -22.17 -14.51
N ARG A 195 3.33 -22.01 -13.18
CA ARG A 195 3.20 -20.72 -12.48
C ARG A 195 4.55 -20.18 -12.07
N LYS A 196 4.71 -18.86 -12.22
CA LYS A 196 5.92 -18.15 -11.75
C LYS A 196 5.97 -18.05 -10.24
N VAL A 197 7.18 -18.09 -9.69
CA VAL A 197 7.45 -17.97 -8.27
C VAL A 197 8.26 -16.71 -8.01
N VAL A 198 7.70 -15.83 -7.19
CA VAL A 198 8.37 -14.63 -6.64
C VAL A 198 8.74 -14.91 -5.20
N VAL A 199 10.00 -14.70 -4.85
CA VAL A 199 10.51 -14.92 -3.49
C VAL A 199 10.94 -13.61 -2.89
N ASP A 200 10.45 -13.31 -1.68
CA ASP A 200 10.97 -12.29 -0.76
C ASP A 200 11.52 -13.00 0.47
N SER A 201 12.84 -13.01 0.63
CA SER A 201 13.50 -13.72 1.73
C SER A 201 14.38 -12.78 2.53
N LYS A 202 14.03 -12.57 3.78
CA LYS A 202 14.78 -11.70 4.69
C LYS A 202 15.96 -12.44 5.34
N GLY A 203 17.13 -11.78 5.37
CA GLY A 203 18.29 -12.23 6.12
C GLY A 203 19.01 -13.46 5.55
N GLY A 204 19.06 -13.62 4.24
CA GLY A 204 19.89 -14.63 3.57
C GLY A 204 19.28 -16.05 3.52
N GLY A 205 20.10 -17.04 3.16
CA GLY A 205 19.65 -18.43 2.99
C GLY A 205 18.91 -18.67 1.67
N HIS A 206 19.27 -17.92 0.64
CA HIS A 206 18.64 -17.94 -0.68
C HIS A 206 18.71 -19.31 -1.38
N ALA A 207 19.69 -20.16 -1.03
CA ALA A 207 19.86 -21.51 -1.62
C ALA A 207 18.60 -22.39 -1.55
N ARG A 208 17.78 -22.27 -0.49
CA ARG A 208 16.54 -23.05 -0.33
C ARG A 208 15.44 -22.67 -1.33
N PHE A 209 15.58 -21.51 -2.01
CA PHE A 209 14.69 -21.05 -3.05
C PHE A 209 15.23 -21.24 -4.46
N ALA A 210 16.28 -22.06 -4.62
CA ALA A 210 16.93 -22.32 -5.89
C ALA A 210 15.91 -22.63 -7.00
N GLY A 211 16.10 -22.01 -8.16
CA GLY A 211 15.24 -22.16 -9.32
C GLY A 211 13.93 -21.38 -9.28
N ALA A 212 13.71 -20.46 -8.34
CA ALA A 212 12.59 -19.53 -8.41
C ALA A 212 12.73 -18.58 -9.62
N ASP A 213 11.60 -18.09 -10.16
CA ASP A 213 11.63 -17.20 -11.31
C ASP A 213 12.15 -15.80 -10.97
N LEU A 214 11.87 -15.32 -9.76
CA LEU A 214 12.36 -14.04 -9.28
C LEU A 214 12.66 -14.11 -7.79
N ILE A 215 13.85 -13.63 -7.39
CA ILE A 215 14.20 -13.33 -6.01
C ILE A 215 14.27 -11.82 -5.81
N ILE A 216 13.66 -11.33 -4.72
CA ILE A 216 13.72 -9.95 -4.27
C ILE A 216 14.54 -9.91 -2.99
N ALA A 217 15.58 -9.07 -2.96
CA ALA A 217 16.48 -8.93 -1.83
C ALA A 217 16.93 -7.47 -1.69
N SER A 218 17.21 -7.02 -0.48
CA SER A 218 17.89 -5.75 -0.26
C SER A 218 19.34 -5.80 -0.74
N ALA A 219 19.94 -4.62 -0.99
CA ALA A 219 21.37 -4.53 -1.34
C ALA A 219 22.27 -5.12 -0.25
N GLN A 220 21.88 -4.99 1.03
CA GLN A 220 22.60 -5.59 2.14
C GLN A 220 22.52 -7.12 2.07
N GLU A 221 21.34 -7.71 1.92
CA GLU A 221 21.14 -9.16 1.81
C GLU A 221 21.87 -9.75 0.61
N LEU A 222 21.87 -9.02 -0.52
CA LEU A 222 22.61 -9.38 -1.72
C LEU A 222 24.13 -9.44 -1.46
N GLY A 223 24.66 -8.40 -0.82
CA GLY A 223 26.07 -8.34 -0.42
C GLY A 223 26.48 -9.45 0.54
N GLU A 224 25.65 -9.72 1.56
CA GLU A 224 25.86 -10.81 2.52
C GLU A 224 25.82 -12.20 1.84
N ALA A 225 24.90 -12.40 0.89
CA ALA A 225 24.73 -13.67 0.19
C ALA A 225 25.85 -13.98 -0.79
N THR A 226 26.43 -12.96 -1.42
CA THR A 226 27.44 -13.13 -2.48
C THR A 226 28.88 -12.87 -2.00
N GLY A 227 29.03 -12.15 -0.89
CA GLY A 227 30.32 -11.65 -0.43
C GLY A 227 30.88 -10.53 -1.31
N LEU A 228 30.07 -9.96 -2.22
CA LEU A 228 30.45 -8.88 -3.12
C LEU A 228 29.91 -7.53 -2.61
N PRO A 229 30.56 -6.39 -2.97
CA PRO A 229 29.98 -5.08 -2.70
C PRO A 229 28.69 -4.91 -3.50
N ALA A 230 27.72 -4.18 -2.93
CA ALA A 230 26.42 -3.92 -3.54
C ALA A 230 25.93 -2.49 -3.24
N VAL A 231 26.81 -1.50 -3.50
CA VAL A 231 26.55 -0.07 -3.22
C VAL A 231 26.21 0.67 -4.50
N THR A 232 27.09 0.58 -5.52
CA THR A 232 26.83 1.24 -6.81
C THR A 232 25.92 0.38 -7.70
N PRO A 233 25.28 0.98 -8.72
CA PRO A 233 24.47 0.21 -9.67
C PRO A 233 25.22 -0.96 -10.31
N GLU A 234 26.48 -0.75 -10.67
CA GLU A 234 27.36 -1.73 -11.31
C GLU A 234 27.71 -2.87 -10.34
N GLU A 235 28.03 -2.55 -9.09
CA GLU A 235 28.30 -3.54 -8.04
C GLU A 235 27.06 -4.37 -7.76
N VAL A 236 25.87 -3.73 -7.66
CA VAL A 236 24.60 -4.42 -7.48
C VAL A 236 24.31 -5.36 -8.65
N ALA A 237 24.54 -4.94 -9.90
CA ALA A 237 24.34 -5.80 -11.05
C ALA A 237 25.29 -7.01 -11.04
N ALA A 238 26.56 -6.81 -10.70
CA ALA A 238 27.54 -7.90 -10.59
C ALA A 238 27.21 -8.89 -9.48
N ALA A 239 26.81 -8.40 -8.30
CA ALA A 239 26.39 -9.24 -7.18
C ALA A 239 25.09 -10.01 -7.51
N ALA A 240 24.11 -9.35 -8.15
CA ALA A 240 22.87 -9.98 -8.59
C ALA A 240 23.13 -11.09 -9.62
N GLN A 241 24.07 -10.87 -10.57
CA GLN A 241 24.50 -11.88 -11.52
C GLN A 241 25.12 -13.11 -10.83
N ALA A 242 25.99 -12.88 -9.85
CA ALA A 242 26.59 -13.95 -9.06
C ALA A 242 25.51 -14.75 -8.29
N LEU A 243 24.56 -14.09 -7.64
CA LEU A 243 23.47 -14.74 -6.92
C LEU A 243 22.59 -15.56 -7.87
N ARG A 244 22.20 -14.98 -9.01
CA ARG A 244 21.40 -15.63 -10.04
C ARG A 244 22.07 -16.90 -10.55
N ALA A 245 23.34 -16.80 -10.94
CA ALA A 245 24.11 -17.93 -11.47
C ALA A 245 24.30 -19.05 -10.43
N THR A 246 24.54 -18.70 -9.16
CA THR A 246 24.79 -19.68 -8.08
C THR A 246 23.56 -20.52 -7.78
N HIS A 247 22.36 -19.94 -7.82
CA HIS A 247 21.13 -20.61 -7.39
C HIS A 247 20.14 -20.89 -8.52
N GLY A 248 20.43 -20.49 -9.76
CA GLY A 248 19.56 -20.70 -10.91
C GLY A 248 18.26 -19.92 -10.86
N PHE A 249 18.28 -18.71 -10.31
CA PHE A 249 17.14 -17.81 -10.34
C PHE A 249 16.88 -17.29 -11.77
N GLY A 250 15.60 -17.11 -12.14
CA GLY A 250 15.24 -16.53 -13.43
C GLY A 250 15.65 -15.04 -13.52
N ALA A 251 15.43 -14.30 -12.43
CA ALA A 251 15.79 -12.89 -12.29
C ALA A 251 16.11 -12.55 -10.82
N VAL A 252 16.81 -11.43 -10.61
CA VAL A 252 17.09 -10.86 -9.28
C VAL A 252 16.66 -9.40 -9.27
N MET A 253 15.83 -9.02 -8.31
CA MET A 253 15.44 -7.63 -8.05
C MET A 253 16.06 -7.19 -6.73
N THR A 254 16.88 -6.15 -6.77
CA THR A 254 17.57 -5.63 -5.60
C THR A 254 16.99 -4.31 -5.16
N LEU A 255 16.53 -4.24 -3.91
CA LEU A 255 16.03 -3.02 -3.28
C LEU A 255 17.19 -2.21 -2.73
N ARG A 256 17.27 -0.94 -3.12
CA ARG A 256 18.37 -0.03 -2.77
C ARG A 256 17.92 1.13 -1.88
N GLY A 257 16.81 0.95 -1.17
CA GLY A 257 16.21 2.00 -0.35
C GLY A 257 15.86 3.25 -1.15
N GLU A 258 16.32 4.40 -0.70
CA GLU A 258 16.09 5.70 -1.37
C GLU A 258 16.73 5.78 -2.78
N ALA A 259 17.70 4.95 -3.09
CA ALA A 259 18.30 4.89 -4.44
C ALA A 259 17.43 4.10 -5.46
N GLY A 260 16.27 3.56 -5.02
CA GLY A 260 15.35 2.84 -5.88
C GLY A 260 15.60 1.34 -5.94
N LEU A 261 15.49 0.73 -7.10
CA LEU A 261 15.71 -0.69 -7.31
C LEU A 261 16.51 -1.01 -8.57
N THR A 262 17.11 -2.19 -8.60
CA THR A 262 17.80 -2.75 -9.76
C THR A 262 17.19 -4.11 -10.08
N LEU A 263 16.74 -4.31 -11.32
CA LEU A 263 16.30 -5.60 -11.84
C LEU A 263 17.39 -6.16 -12.77
N LEU A 264 17.90 -7.34 -12.44
CA LEU A 264 18.73 -8.14 -13.34
C LEU A 264 17.89 -9.29 -13.89
N ALA A 265 17.73 -9.34 -15.20
CA ALA A 265 16.96 -10.38 -15.89
C ALA A 265 17.57 -10.68 -17.27
N GLU A 266 17.22 -11.84 -17.82
CA GLU A 266 17.53 -12.17 -19.21
C GLU A 266 16.47 -11.55 -20.11
N GLU A 267 16.91 -10.80 -21.12
CA GLU A 267 16.05 -10.16 -22.11
C GLU A 267 16.22 -10.86 -23.46
N GLU A 268 15.11 -11.19 -24.10
CA GLU A 268 15.11 -11.92 -25.36
C GLU A 268 15.86 -11.10 -26.47
N GLY A 269 16.93 -11.70 -26.99
CA GLY A 269 17.76 -11.07 -28.03
C GLY A 269 18.85 -10.13 -27.53
N ALA A 270 18.84 -9.70 -26.27
CA ALA A 270 19.87 -8.81 -25.67
C ALA A 270 20.75 -9.51 -24.65
N GLY A 271 20.35 -10.72 -24.19
CA GLY A 271 21.03 -11.45 -23.11
C GLY A 271 20.68 -10.91 -21.73
N GLU A 272 21.62 -11.03 -20.79
CA GLU A 272 21.42 -10.54 -19.42
C GLU A 272 21.54 -9.01 -19.37
N THR A 273 20.49 -8.34 -18.87
CA THR A 273 20.39 -6.88 -18.76
C THR A 273 20.11 -6.43 -17.34
N ALA A 274 20.66 -5.29 -16.93
CA ALA A 274 20.38 -4.64 -15.65
C ALA A 274 19.57 -3.36 -15.88
N LEU A 275 18.36 -3.33 -15.35
CA LEU A 275 17.47 -2.17 -15.35
C LEU A 275 17.57 -1.48 -13.99
N HIS A 276 18.17 -0.27 -13.97
CA HIS A 276 18.24 0.57 -12.78
C HIS A 276 17.07 1.55 -12.76
N LEU A 277 16.25 1.49 -11.74
CA LEU A 277 15.08 2.32 -11.55
C LEU A 277 15.31 3.21 -10.33
N PRO A 278 15.51 4.52 -10.52
CA PRO A 278 15.65 5.45 -9.40
C PRO A 278 14.36 5.52 -8.60
N SER A 279 14.46 5.95 -7.36
CA SER A 279 13.30 6.30 -6.55
C SER A 279 12.91 7.75 -6.82
N ASP A 280 11.64 7.99 -7.13
CA ASP A 280 11.06 9.34 -7.28
C ASP A 280 10.52 9.89 -5.95
N VAL A 281 11.02 9.40 -4.81
CA VAL A 281 10.58 9.84 -3.47
C VAL A 281 11.06 11.25 -3.21
N VAL A 282 10.12 12.15 -2.94
CA VAL A 282 10.41 13.55 -2.58
C VAL A 282 10.80 13.66 -1.11
N GLU A 283 10.15 12.89 -0.22
CA GLU A 283 10.37 12.87 1.22
C GLU A 283 10.04 11.48 1.78
N VAL A 284 10.97 10.89 2.51
CA VAL A 284 10.75 9.62 3.22
C VAL A 284 10.22 9.91 4.60
N LEU A 285 8.94 9.58 4.84
CA LEU A 285 8.31 9.68 6.16
C LEU A 285 8.48 8.40 6.97
N ASP A 286 8.23 7.23 6.36
CA ASP A 286 8.39 5.93 7.00
C ASP A 286 8.67 4.86 5.93
N PRO A 287 9.83 4.18 5.96
CA PRO A 287 10.16 3.14 4.99
C PRO A 287 9.44 1.80 5.27
N SER A 288 8.69 1.69 6.38
CA SER A 288 8.06 0.44 6.80
C SER A 288 7.03 -0.05 5.79
N GLY A 289 7.21 -1.26 5.28
CA GLY A 289 6.29 -1.90 4.33
C GLY A 289 6.53 -1.56 2.87
N ALA A 290 7.55 -0.74 2.53
CA ALA A 290 7.90 -0.44 1.15
C ALA A 290 8.35 -1.72 0.39
N ASP A 291 9.14 -2.56 1.02
CA ASP A 291 9.57 -3.85 0.46
C ASP A 291 8.37 -4.75 0.13
N ASP A 292 7.40 -4.86 1.07
CA ASP A 292 6.18 -5.64 0.86
C ASP A 292 5.34 -5.10 -0.30
N ALA A 293 5.30 -3.77 -0.47
CA ALA A 293 4.64 -3.14 -1.60
C ALA A 293 5.33 -3.47 -2.92
N VAL A 294 6.68 -3.48 -2.97
CA VAL A 294 7.45 -3.91 -4.14
C VAL A 294 7.11 -5.36 -4.50
N VAL A 295 7.14 -6.26 -3.51
CA VAL A 295 6.80 -7.69 -3.71
C VAL A 295 5.38 -7.82 -4.25
N ALA A 296 4.41 -7.18 -3.63
CA ALA A 296 3.01 -7.26 -4.00
C ALA A 296 2.73 -6.70 -5.39
N VAL A 297 3.29 -5.52 -5.74
CA VAL A 297 3.09 -4.90 -7.06
C VAL A 297 3.76 -5.72 -8.16
N THR A 298 4.96 -6.24 -7.90
CA THR A 298 5.64 -7.13 -8.84
C THR A 298 4.82 -8.39 -9.09
N ALA A 299 4.33 -9.03 -8.02
CA ALA A 299 3.50 -10.21 -8.12
C ALA A 299 2.17 -9.93 -8.82
N ALA A 300 1.48 -8.83 -8.50
CA ALA A 300 0.26 -8.41 -9.17
C ALA A 300 0.47 -8.15 -10.67
N GLY A 301 1.59 -7.52 -11.04
CA GLY A 301 1.99 -7.28 -12.42
C GLY A 301 2.19 -8.58 -13.18
N LEU A 302 2.97 -9.51 -12.65
CA LEU A 302 3.20 -10.83 -13.24
C LEU A 302 1.89 -11.63 -13.33
N ALA A 303 1.04 -11.57 -12.29
CA ALA A 303 -0.28 -12.22 -12.28
C ALA A 303 -1.24 -11.64 -13.32
N ALA A 304 -1.11 -10.38 -13.65
CA ALA A 304 -1.87 -9.72 -14.72
C ALA A 304 -1.29 -9.95 -16.14
N GLY A 305 -0.17 -10.67 -16.25
CA GLY A 305 0.51 -10.95 -17.51
C GLY A 305 1.44 -9.84 -18.01
N LEU A 306 1.79 -8.89 -17.15
CA LEU A 306 2.76 -7.83 -17.50
C LEU A 306 4.17 -8.41 -17.63
N ALA A 307 4.97 -7.83 -18.51
CA ALA A 307 6.39 -8.13 -18.58
C ALA A 307 7.10 -7.69 -17.28
N LEU A 308 8.11 -8.45 -16.86
CA LEU A 308 8.82 -8.21 -15.59
C LEU A 308 9.43 -6.78 -15.50
N PRO A 309 10.02 -6.19 -16.55
CA PRO A 309 10.50 -4.81 -16.50
C PRO A 309 9.39 -3.77 -16.25
N VAL A 310 8.16 -4.03 -16.76
CA VAL A 310 7.00 -3.16 -16.51
C VAL A 310 6.56 -3.28 -15.06
N ALA A 311 6.45 -4.52 -14.55
CA ALA A 311 6.12 -4.78 -13.15
C ALA A 311 7.15 -4.14 -12.19
N ALA A 312 8.45 -4.21 -12.52
CA ALA A 312 9.52 -3.58 -11.74
C ALA A 312 9.40 -2.05 -11.70
N ARG A 313 9.03 -1.40 -12.82
CA ARG A 313 8.79 0.06 -12.85
C ARG A 313 7.63 0.46 -11.95
N LEU A 314 6.52 -0.30 -12.01
CA LEU A 314 5.38 -0.07 -11.10
C LEU A 314 5.78 -0.32 -9.64
N ALA A 315 6.60 -1.34 -9.37
CA ALA A 315 7.08 -1.63 -8.03
C ALA A 315 7.98 -0.51 -7.47
N ALA A 316 8.84 0.11 -8.28
CA ALA A 316 9.64 1.27 -7.90
C ALA A 316 8.74 2.47 -7.51
N LEU A 317 7.71 2.76 -8.31
CA LEU A 317 6.73 3.80 -7.99
C LEU A 317 5.97 3.49 -6.70
N ALA A 318 5.58 2.22 -6.49
CA ALA A 318 4.89 1.78 -5.27
C ALA A 318 5.74 2.02 -4.02
N ALA A 319 7.03 1.67 -4.06
CA ALA A 319 7.95 1.94 -2.98
C ALA A 319 7.99 3.42 -2.63
N GLY A 320 8.08 4.29 -3.62
CA GLY A 320 8.04 5.75 -3.45
C GLY A 320 6.76 6.24 -2.78
N ILE A 321 5.61 5.78 -3.27
CA ILE A 321 4.29 6.14 -2.71
C ILE A 321 4.18 5.70 -1.25
N VAL A 322 4.62 4.48 -0.91
CA VAL A 322 4.51 3.95 0.46
C VAL A 322 5.47 4.66 1.41
N MET A 323 6.72 4.91 1.00
CA MET A 323 7.70 5.64 1.81
C MET A 323 7.28 7.08 2.16
N GLY A 324 6.45 7.71 1.32
CA GLY A 324 5.84 9.02 1.59
C GLY A 324 4.63 8.98 2.55
N LYS A 325 4.33 7.84 3.18
CA LYS A 325 3.23 7.69 4.14
C LYS A 325 3.73 7.35 5.53
N THR A 326 2.93 7.60 6.55
CA THR A 326 3.25 7.22 7.93
C THR A 326 2.72 5.82 8.25
N GLY A 327 3.54 5.00 8.92
CA GLY A 327 3.21 3.64 9.33
C GLY A 327 3.14 2.64 8.17
N ILE A 328 2.82 1.38 8.48
CA ILE A 328 2.70 0.31 7.48
C ILE A 328 1.48 0.55 6.59
N SER A 329 1.72 1.20 5.48
CA SER A 329 0.71 1.60 4.50
C SER A 329 0.68 0.66 3.29
N VAL A 330 -0.41 0.70 2.53
CA VAL A 330 -0.55 0.00 1.25
C VAL A 330 -0.59 0.99 0.10
N VAL A 331 -0.25 0.54 -1.10
CA VAL A 331 -0.41 1.33 -2.32
C VAL A 331 -1.75 1.02 -3.00
N ARG A 332 -2.41 2.03 -3.57
CA ARG A 332 -3.71 1.92 -4.26
C ARG A 332 -3.62 2.37 -5.71
N GLU A 333 -4.60 1.92 -6.51
CA GLU A 333 -4.68 2.27 -7.94
C GLU A 333 -4.74 3.78 -8.17
N ASP A 334 -5.52 4.52 -7.37
CA ASP A 334 -5.68 5.96 -7.49
C ASP A 334 -4.39 6.73 -7.20
N GLU A 335 -3.59 6.28 -6.26
CA GLU A 335 -2.29 6.87 -5.92
C GLU A 335 -1.27 6.71 -7.04
N PHE A 336 -1.23 5.53 -7.68
CA PHE A 336 -0.43 5.35 -8.89
C PHE A 336 -0.84 6.30 -10.01
N LEU A 337 -2.15 6.40 -10.24
CA LEU A 337 -2.68 7.24 -11.33
C LEU A 337 -2.41 8.73 -11.07
N GLU A 338 -2.36 9.15 -9.80
CA GLU A 338 -2.00 10.53 -9.45
C GLU A 338 -0.53 10.81 -9.74
N VAL A 339 0.38 9.91 -9.36
CA VAL A 339 1.81 10.05 -9.65
C VAL A 339 2.09 10.01 -11.16
N LEU A 340 1.46 9.08 -11.87
CA LEU A 340 1.67 8.92 -13.32
C LEU A 340 1.01 10.01 -14.15
N GLN A 341 -0.08 10.59 -13.72
CA GLN A 341 -0.87 11.58 -14.46
C GLN A 341 -1.37 12.67 -13.52
N PRO A 342 -0.45 13.51 -13.01
CA PRO A 342 -0.80 14.58 -12.08
C PRO A 342 -1.94 15.45 -12.62
N GLY A 343 -2.89 15.80 -11.74
CA GLY A 343 -4.06 16.61 -12.09
C GLY A 343 -5.16 15.88 -12.88
N ARG A 344 -4.97 14.62 -13.29
CA ARG A 344 -6.05 13.85 -13.95
C ARG A 344 -7.16 13.48 -12.98
N MET A 345 -6.82 13.15 -11.74
CA MET A 345 -7.81 12.94 -10.68
C MET A 345 -8.56 14.23 -10.35
N ALA A 346 -7.83 15.34 -10.27
CA ALA A 346 -8.43 16.66 -10.11
C ALA A 346 -9.46 16.96 -11.22
N ARG A 347 -9.10 16.76 -12.49
CA ARG A 347 -10.01 16.93 -13.62
C ARG A 347 -11.23 16.02 -13.58
N ARG A 348 -11.12 14.82 -13.02
CA ARG A 348 -12.26 13.91 -12.81
C ARG A 348 -13.21 14.37 -11.71
N LYS A 349 -12.72 15.12 -10.75
CA LYS A 349 -13.52 15.71 -9.68
C LYS A 349 -14.24 16.98 -10.17
N LEU A 350 -13.69 17.67 -11.17
CA LEU A 350 -14.32 18.82 -11.80
C LEU A 350 -15.38 18.34 -12.79
N VAL A 351 -16.65 18.57 -12.46
CA VAL A 351 -17.78 18.05 -13.23
C VAL A 351 -18.83 19.11 -13.53
N SER A 352 -19.57 18.90 -14.61
CA SER A 352 -20.75 19.72 -14.91
C SER A 352 -21.86 19.48 -13.86
N ARG A 353 -22.79 20.41 -13.75
CA ARG A 353 -23.96 20.31 -12.85
C ARG A 353 -24.75 19.02 -13.10
N ALA A 354 -24.98 18.66 -14.37
CA ALA A 354 -25.69 17.44 -14.74
C ALA A 354 -24.96 16.18 -14.25
N ALA A 355 -23.65 16.09 -14.49
CA ALA A 355 -22.85 14.97 -14.02
C ALA A 355 -22.74 14.91 -12.48
N ALA A 356 -22.78 16.05 -11.80
CA ALA A 356 -22.83 16.09 -10.34
C ALA A 356 -24.13 15.49 -9.80
N VAL A 357 -25.28 15.80 -10.40
CA VAL A 357 -26.60 15.23 -10.03
C VAL A 357 -26.55 13.70 -10.13
N GLU A 358 -26.14 13.16 -11.28
CA GLU A 358 -26.05 11.70 -11.48
C GLU A 358 -25.14 11.03 -10.44
N ARG A 359 -24.02 11.70 -10.08
CA ARG A 359 -23.06 11.18 -9.13
C ARG A 359 -23.59 11.20 -7.70
N VAL A 360 -24.26 12.29 -7.32
CA VAL A 360 -24.91 12.44 -6.01
C VAL A 360 -26.05 11.42 -5.84
N GLU A 361 -26.89 11.21 -6.86
CA GLU A 361 -27.91 10.17 -6.81
C GLU A 361 -27.36 8.76 -6.65
N ARG A 362 -26.21 8.47 -7.28
CA ARG A 362 -25.52 7.20 -7.10
C ARG A 362 -25.00 7.06 -5.68
N TRP A 363 -24.44 8.09 -5.11
CA TRP A 363 -23.95 8.11 -3.72
C TRP A 363 -25.08 7.87 -2.71
N ARG A 364 -26.22 8.51 -2.90
CA ARG A 364 -27.41 8.28 -2.06
C ARG A 364 -27.94 6.85 -2.16
N ARG A 365 -27.96 6.27 -3.36
CA ARG A 365 -28.33 4.86 -3.52
C ARG A 365 -27.38 3.91 -2.81
N ALA A 366 -26.13 4.30 -2.62
CA ALA A 366 -25.15 3.58 -1.85
C ALA A 366 -25.21 3.86 -0.33
N GLY A 367 -26.16 4.70 0.12
CA GLY A 367 -26.35 5.07 1.53
C GLY A 367 -25.36 6.11 2.05
N TRP A 368 -24.62 6.80 1.16
CA TRP A 368 -23.62 7.78 1.56
C TRP A 368 -24.22 9.15 1.82
N ARG A 369 -23.77 9.77 2.92
CA ARG A 369 -24.10 11.16 3.27
C ARG A 369 -23.27 12.14 2.43
N VAL A 370 -23.94 13.11 1.82
CA VAL A 370 -23.34 14.10 0.92
C VAL A 370 -23.21 15.44 1.62
N GLY A 371 -21.98 15.94 1.77
CA GLY A 371 -21.66 17.27 2.25
C GLY A 371 -21.50 18.27 1.11
N PHE A 372 -21.83 19.53 1.38
CA PHE A 372 -21.67 20.65 0.47
C PHE A 372 -20.92 21.78 1.18
N LEU A 373 -19.89 22.31 0.54
CA LEU A 373 -19.06 23.42 1.02
C LEU A 373 -18.90 24.45 -0.10
N ASP A 374 -19.15 25.72 0.23
CA ASP A 374 -18.82 26.84 -0.67
C ASP A 374 -17.33 27.15 -0.63
N ALA A 375 -16.66 27.15 -1.78
CA ALA A 375 -15.22 27.42 -1.90
C ALA A 375 -14.81 28.81 -1.40
N ALA A 376 -15.71 29.77 -1.35
CA ALA A 376 -15.46 31.07 -0.75
C ALA A 376 -15.02 30.98 0.72
N ALA A 377 -15.51 29.98 1.46
CA ALA A 377 -15.15 29.73 2.85
C ALA A 377 -13.68 29.28 3.01
N LEU A 378 -13.07 28.67 2.00
CA LEU A 378 -11.67 28.17 2.06
C LEU A 378 -10.63 29.29 2.14
N SER A 379 -10.96 30.47 1.63
CA SER A 379 -10.08 31.63 1.71
C SER A 379 -9.85 32.10 3.16
N LEU A 380 -10.77 31.73 4.06
CA LEU A 380 -10.76 32.10 5.47
C LEU A 380 -10.29 30.95 6.38
N ALA A 381 -10.49 29.71 5.94
CA ALA A 381 -10.12 28.51 6.71
C ALA A 381 -9.74 27.34 5.78
N PRO A 382 -8.49 27.20 5.39
CA PRO A 382 -8.01 26.15 4.45
C PRO A 382 -8.28 24.72 4.90
N GLY A 383 -8.30 24.43 6.21
CA GLY A 383 -8.56 23.11 6.80
C GLY A 383 -10.04 22.66 6.81
N LEU A 384 -10.97 23.47 6.28
CA LEU A 384 -12.39 23.14 6.27
C LEU A 384 -12.77 21.82 5.59
N PRO A 385 -12.19 21.42 4.44
CA PRO A 385 -12.55 20.15 3.81
C PRO A 385 -12.28 18.95 4.73
N GLY A 386 -11.13 18.90 5.41
CA GLY A 386 -10.80 17.82 6.37
C GLY A 386 -11.78 17.77 7.55
N GLN A 387 -12.19 18.93 8.10
CA GLN A 387 -13.19 19.00 9.16
C GLN A 387 -14.58 18.56 8.66
N ALA A 388 -14.95 18.93 7.44
CA ALA A 388 -16.22 18.56 6.82
C ALA A 388 -16.39 17.04 6.65
N ARG A 389 -15.29 16.33 6.40
CA ARG A 389 -15.27 14.86 6.29
C ARG A 389 -15.73 14.13 7.55
N ALA A 390 -15.65 14.74 8.70
CA ALA A 390 -16.19 14.14 9.93
C ALA A 390 -17.74 14.05 9.93
N TRP A 391 -18.43 14.74 9.03
CA TRP A 391 -19.89 14.82 8.98
C TRP A 391 -20.52 14.21 7.73
N CYS A 392 -19.70 13.88 6.72
CA CYS A 392 -20.19 13.32 5.46
C CYS A 392 -19.23 12.29 4.86
N ASP A 393 -19.78 11.38 4.07
CA ASP A 393 -19.01 10.36 3.35
C ASP A 393 -18.46 10.89 2.03
N ARG A 394 -19.11 11.91 1.44
CA ARG A 394 -18.73 12.55 0.18
C ARG A 394 -18.87 14.04 0.29
N LEU A 395 -17.84 14.79 -0.11
CA LEU A 395 -17.81 16.24 -0.04
C LEU A 395 -17.82 16.87 -1.44
N ILE A 396 -18.78 17.74 -1.68
CA ILE A 396 -18.89 18.58 -2.86
C ILE A 396 -18.39 19.96 -2.50
N LEU A 397 -17.49 20.50 -3.32
CA LEU A 397 -17.05 21.87 -3.26
C LEU A 397 -17.70 22.67 -4.39
N ALA A 398 -18.40 23.74 -4.05
CA ALA A 398 -19.00 24.64 -5.01
C ALA A 398 -18.13 25.87 -5.24
N LEU A 399 -17.91 26.25 -6.49
CA LEU A 399 -17.03 27.36 -6.88
C LEU A 399 -17.72 28.25 -7.92
N PRO A 400 -17.70 29.59 -7.77
CA PRO A 400 -18.14 30.49 -8.84
C PRO A 400 -17.32 30.30 -10.13
N GLU A 401 -17.98 30.31 -11.30
CA GLU A 401 -17.30 30.11 -12.60
C GLU A 401 -16.21 31.18 -12.86
N ALA A 402 -16.35 32.34 -12.27
CA ALA A 402 -15.40 33.46 -12.41
C ALA A 402 -14.09 33.23 -11.63
N GLU A 403 -14.04 32.26 -10.71
CA GLU A 403 -12.83 31.91 -9.94
C GLU A 403 -12.02 30.84 -10.65
N GLY A 404 -10.86 31.18 -11.19
CA GLY A 404 -9.96 30.26 -11.92
C GLY A 404 -9.25 29.20 -11.07
N ARG A 405 -9.77 28.82 -9.86
CA ARG A 405 -9.13 27.91 -8.90
C ARG A 405 -9.66 26.47 -8.94
N ALA A 406 -10.53 26.13 -9.89
CA ALA A 406 -11.25 24.85 -9.90
C ALA A 406 -10.32 23.62 -9.91
N GLU A 407 -9.25 23.65 -10.69
CA GLU A 407 -8.27 22.54 -10.76
C GLU A 407 -7.51 22.38 -9.44
N ALA A 408 -7.03 23.47 -8.84
CA ALA A 408 -6.31 23.42 -7.56
C ALA A 408 -7.22 22.94 -6.40
N LEU A 409 -8.49 23.32 -6.41
CA LEU A 409 -9.45 22.85 -5.40
C LEU A 409 -9.83 21.38 -5.59
N ALA A 410 -9.80 20.88 -6.81
CA ALA A 410 -10.03 19.47 -7.10
C ALA A 410 -8.83 18.57 -6.69
N GLU A 411 -7.64 19.13 -6.49
CA GLU A 411 -6.48 18.40 -5.93
C GLU A 411 -6.62 18.10 -4.44
N LEU A 412 -7.50 18.83 -3.72
CA LEU A 412 -7.69 18.59 -2.29
C LEU A 412 -8.15 17.14 -2.02
N PRO A 413 -7.46 16.40 -1.14
CA PRO A 413 -7.75 14.97 -0.89
C PRO A 413 -9.14 14.73 -0.33
N ASP A 414 -9.64 15.66 0.49
CA ASP A 414 -10.93 15.54 1.17
C ASP A 414 -12.13 15.94 0.30
N VAL A 415 -11.90 16.42 -0.93
CA VAL A 415 -12.94 16.83 -1.88
C VAL A 415 -13.19 15.69 -2.88
N ASP A 416 -14.47 15.30 -3.05
CA ASP A 416 -14.87 14.27 -4.03
C ASP A 416 -15.36 14.86 -5.35
N LEU A 417 -16.00 16.04 -5.31
CA LEU A 417 -16.43 16.78 -6.49
C LEU A 417 -16.19 18.28 -6.34
N VAL A 418 -15.84 18.90 -7.45
CA VAL A 418 -15.85 20.36 -7.61
C VAL A 418 -16.87 20.70 -8.68
N VAL A 419 -17.84 21.54 -8.35
CA VAL A 419 -18.92 21.97 -9.26
C VAL A 419 -18.93 23.47 -9.36
N GLN A 420 -18.79 23.97 -10.57
CA GLN A 420 -18.87 25.41 -10.81
C GLN A 420 -20.32 25.89 -10.98
N PHE A 421 -20.59 27.09 -10.48
CA PHE A 421 -21.90 27.73 -10.60
C PHE A 421 -21.77 29.16 -11.12
N ALA A 422 -22.80 29.61 -11.84
CA ALA A 422 -22.89 30.99 -12.32
C ALA A 422 -23.44 31.91 -11.22
N GLY A 423 -22.90 33.12 -11.12
CA GLY A 423 -23.32 34.12 -10.15
C GLY A 423 -22.57 34.05 -8.82
N GLU A 424 -23.08 34.77 -7.83
CA GLU A 424 -22.44 34.95 -6.52
C GLU A 424 -22.95 33.97 -5.43
N ASN A 425 -24.01 33.20 -5.74
CA ASN A 425 -24.72 32.41 -4.75
C ASN A 425 -24.97 30.98 -5.23
N PRO A 426 -24.52 29.93 -4.48
CA PRO A 426 -24.71 28.54 -4.85
C PRO A 426 -26.13 27.98 -4.60
N LEU A 427 -27.14 28.80 -4.29
CA LEU A 427 -28.46 28.36 -3.86
C LEU A 427 -29.15 27.41 -4.87
N GLU A 428 -29.05 27.71 -6.16
CA GLU A 428 -29.60 26.83 -7.21
C GLU A 428 -28.91 25.47 -7.22
N LEU A 429 -27.59 25.45 -7.02
CA LEU A 429 -26.81 24.22 -6.96
C LEU A 429 -27.15 23.41 -5.71
N ILE A 430 -27.36 24.08 -4.56
CA ILE A 430 -27.80 23.44 -3.32
C ILE A 430 -29.17 22.77 -3.51
N ARG A 431 -30.13 23.48 -4.11
CA ARG A 431 -31.46 22.93 -4.43
C ARG A 431 -31.41 21.76 -5.38
N LEU A 432 -30.51 21.80 -6.38
CA LEU A 432 -30.34 20.78 -7.37
C LEU A 432 -29.72 19.52 -6.76
N LEU A 433 -28.68 19.67 -5.94
CA LEU A 433 -27.92 18.56 -5.38
C LEU A 433 -28.48 18.03 -4.06
N ARG A 434 -29.31 18.81 -3.34
CA ARG A 434 -29.93 18.47 -2.05
C ARG A 434 -28.98 17.81 -1.06
N PRO A 435 -27.87 18.47 -0.64
CA PRO A 435 -26.89 17.86 0.27
C PRO A 435 -27.52 17.48 1.63
N ASP A 436 -27.01 16.43 2.26
CA ASP A 436 -27.40 16.01 3.60
C ASP A 436 -26.75 16.88 4.69
N VAL A 437 -25.59 17.48 4.36
CA VAL A 437 -24.84 18.36 5.26
C VAL A 437 -24.41 19.61 4.51
N LEU A 438 -24.82 20.78 4.98
CA LEU A 438 -24.29 22.07 4.53
C LEU A 438 -23.22 22.55 5.52
N VAL A 439 -21.97 22.62 5.04
CA VAL A 439 -20.85 23.12 5.85
C VAL A 439 -20.72 24.62 5.67
N GLN A 440 -20.87 25.35 6.76
CA GLN A 440 -20.84 26.81 6.78
C GLN A 440 -19.46 27.33 7.19
N ASP A 441 -19.11 28.51 6.68
CA ASP A 441 -17.98 29.31 7.11
C ASP A 441 -18.09 29.63 8.63
N PRO A 442 -17.06 29.30 9.43
CA PRO A 442 -17.07 29.59 10.87
C PRO A 442 -17.07 31.08 11.20
N ILE A 443 -16.69 31.97 10.27
CA ILE A 443 -16.45 33.39 10.49
C ILE A 443 -17.66 34.23 10.08
N ARG A 444 -18.46 33.77 9.11
CA ARG A 444 -19.64 34.51 8.64
C ARG A 444 -20.83 34.42 9.60
N ALA A 445 -21.58 35.53 9.74
CA ALA A 445 -22.79 35.53 10.55
C ALA A 445 -23.85 34.56 10.02
N PRO A 446 -24.63 33.90 10.91
CA PRO A 446 -25.63 32.88 10.52
C PRO A 446 -26.62 33.33 9.46
N GLU A 447 -27.00 34.60 9.51
CA GLU A 447 -28.07 35.22 8.71
C GLU A 447 -27.65 35.48 7.25
N THR A 448 -26.34 35.34 6.92
CA THR A 448 -25.82 35.67 5.59
C THR A 448 -25.51 34.41 4.74
N VAL A 449 -25.79 33.22 5.25
CA VAL A 449 -25.43 31.98 4.53
C VAL A 449 -26.58 31.52 3.65
N ALA A 450 -26.36 31.63 2.36
CA ALA A 450 -27.30 31.17 1.36
C ALA A 450 -27.55 29.66 1.47
N GLY A 451 -28.80 29.23 1.55
CA GLY A 451 -29.21 27.85 1.45
C GLY A 451 -29.41 27.09 2.76
N GLY A 452 -29.17 27.70 3.93
CA GLY A 452 -29.39 27.04 5.21
C GLY A 452 -30.84 26.62 5.44
N GLU A 453 -31.80 27.54 5.25
CA GLU A 453 -33.25 27.25 5.37
C GLU A 453 -33.68 26.19 4.36
N VAL A 454 -33.17 26.27 3.14
CA VAL A 454 -33.49 25.33 2.06
C VAL A 454 -33.05 23.93 2.34
N VAL A 455 -31.84 23.73 2.92
CA VAL A 455 -31.31 22.39 3.28
C VAL A 455 -32.15 21.75 4.37
N GLN A 456 -32.68 22.54 5.32
CA GLN A 456 -33.57 22.05 6.37
C GLN A 456 -34.96 21.60 5.85
N GLU A 457 -35.44 22.11 4.71
CA GLU A 457 -36.72 21.68 4.10
C GLU A 457 -36.77 20.18 3.78
N TRP A 458 -35.62 19.55 3.47
CA TRP A 458 -35.54 18.09 3.21
C TRP A 458 -34.86 17.32 4.32
N GLY A 459 -34.68 17.93 5.52
CA GLY A 459 -34.09 17.27 6.69
C GLY A 459 -32.57 17.23 6.73
N GLY A 460 -31.89 18.02 5.90
CA GLY A 460 -30.45 18.16 5.92
C GLY A 460 -29.96 18.97 7.13
N GLU A 461 -28.71 18.79 7.50
CA GLU A 461 -28.07 19.40 8.66
C GLU A 461 -27.14 20.55 8.26
N ILE A 462 -27.07 21.58 9.10
CA ILE A 462 -26.09 22.65 8.97
C ILE A 462 -24.99 22.41 10.00
N ARG A 463 -23.74 22.35 9.55
CA ARG A 463 -22.57 22.16 10.41
C ARG A 463 -21.61 23.33 10.30
N ARG A 464 -21.08 23.75 11.45
CA ARG A 464 -20.06 24.79 11.56
C ARG A 464 -18.80 24.20 12.15
N PRO A 465 -17.68 24.24 11.42
CA PRO A 465 -16.38 23.90 11.94
C PRO A 465 -15.97 24.82 13.10
N ARG A 466 -15.13 24.33 13.97
CA ARG A 466 -14.48 25.19 14.97
C ARG A 466 -13.41 26.01 14.27
N PRO A 467 -13.31 27.33 14.53
CA PRO A 467 -12.18 28.11 14.03
C PRO A 467 -10.89 27.50 14.61
N GLU A 468 -9.91 27.25 13.76
CA GLU A 468 -8.58 26.86 14.20
C GLU A 468 -7.99 27.99 15.05
N ALA A 469 -7.52 27.66 16.27
CA ALA A 469 -6.79 28.60 17.07
C ALA A 469 -5.54 29.00 16.29
N LYS A 470 -5.36 30.30 16.02
CA LYS A 470 -4.10 30.81 15.45
C LYS A 470 -2.95 30.26 16.28
N PRO A 471 -1.91 29.67 15.65
CA PRO A 471 -0.70 29.35 16.38
C PRO A 471 -0.23 30.63 17.07
N ALA A 472 0.04 30.54 18.37
CA ALA A 472 0.61 31.63 19.15
C ALA A 472 1.92 32.04 18.47
N ALA A 473 2.05 33.35 18.19
CA ALA A 473 3.19 33.97 17.53
C ALA A 473 4.47 33.87 18.39
#